data_e917aec409bdd3961eece9da386bf28e
#
_entry.id   e917aec409bdd3961eece9da386bf28e
#
_cell.length_a   1.000
_cell.length_b   1.000
_cell.length_c   1.000
_cell.angle_alpha   90.00
_cell.angle_beta   90.00
_cell.angle_gamma   90.00
#
_symmetry.space_group_name_H-M   'P 1'
#
loop_
_entity.id
_entity.type
_entity.pdbx_description
1 polymer ?
#
loop_
_entity_poly.entity_id
_entity_poly.type
_entity_poly.pdbx_seq_one_letter_code
_entity_poly.pdbx_strand_id
1 'polypeptide(L)'
;GSEMCIRDSLEGTLEDDLSSDVTSPHNSWTDLFKPRYIKRIILATAISTLQGMQYYGVGLYIPIIATYLISKDKIGVLLGTAIVNIAGILGAYLGAQLTYKLGTRKLTMIGFTLVLLSMVCVGLFYHHLPMLLNTFLIGLFLFGHSGGPGTQGKTIGALSFPTHLRSQATGFVESVSRTGSIIGTFVFPIILAAVGLTNTMLILSIVPLLGIIITVSIKWEAVGKHIEVE
;
A
#
# COMPACT_ATOMS: atom_id res chain seq x y z
N GLY A 1 31.34 25.98 -35.07
CA GLY A 1 30.07 26.79 -35.05
C GLY A 1 28.89 26.01 -34.45
N SER A 2 28.84 24.66 -34.57
CA SER A 2 27.68 23.88 -34.11
C SER A 2 27.67 23.55 -32.61
N GLU A 3 28.84 23.31 -32.02
CA GLU A 3 28.93 22.98 -30.58
C GLU A 3 28.62 24.17 -29.68
N MET A 4 28.94 25.37 -30.11
CA MET A 4 28.68 26.61 -29.37
C MET A 4 27.18 26.95 -29.37
N CYS A 5 26.45 26.73 -30.46
CA CYS A 5 25.00 26.88 -30.52
C CYS A 5 24.23 25.86 -29.68
N ILE A 6 24.71 24.61 -29.59
CA ILE A 6 24.09 23.59 -28.75
C ILE A 6 24.28 23.89 -27.27
N ARG A 7 25.45 24.38 -26.91
CA ARG A 7 25.78 24.78 -25.54
C ARG A 7 24.95 25.98 -25.08
N ASP A 8 24.87 27.03 -25.91
CA ASP A 8 24.05 28.21 -25.61
C ASP A 8 22.54 27.87 -25.53
N SER A 9 22.08 26.93 -26.36
CA SER A 9 20.70 26.44 -26.31
C SER A 9 20.41 25.62 -25.04
N LEU A 10 21.38 24.81 -24.57
CA LEU A 10 21.24 24.03 -23.32
C LEU A 10 21.36 24.93 -22.08
N GLU A 11 22.23 25.94 -22.10
CA GLU A 11 22.37 26.90 -21.01
C GLU A 11 21.10 27.78 -20.90
N GLY A 12 20.51 28.23 -22.02
CA GLY A 12 19.26 28.96 -22.04
C GLY A 12 18.05 28.16 -21.55
N THR A 13 17.95 26.86 -21.90
CA THR A 13 16.89 25.98 -21.39
C THR A 13 17.07 25.66 -19.90
N LEU A 14 18.30 25.54 -19.42
CA LEU A 14 18.60 25.32 -18.00
C LEU A 14 18.31 26.60 -17.17
N GLU A 15 18.59 27.78 -17.70
CA GLU A 15 18.27 29.06 -17.03
C GLU A 15 16.74 29.31 -17.02
N ASP A 16 16.02 28.96 -18.08
CA ASP A 16 14.56 29.03 -18.13
C ASP A 16 13.90 28.01 -17.18
N ASP A 17 14.41 26.78 -17.09
CA ASP A 17 13.95 25.79 -16.13
C ASP A 17 14.25 26.20 -14.68
N LEU A 18 15.44 26.78 -14.41
CA LEU A 18 15.80 27.30 -13.10
C LEU A 18 14.99 28.55 -12.73
N SER A 19 14.71 29.44 -13.68
CA SER A 19 13.91 30.65 -13.45
C SER A 19 12.43 30.35 -13.29
N SER A 20 11.90 29.31 -13.96
CA SER A 20 10.54 28.83 -13.78
C SER A 20 10.33 28.16 -12.41
N ASP A 21 11.36 27.53 -11.85
CA ASP A 21 11.34 26.95 -10.50
C ASP A 21 11.36 28.04 -9.40
N VAL A 22 11.98 29.19 -9.65
CA VAL A 22 12.07 30.30 -8.68
C VAL A 22 10.76 31.12 -8.61
N THR A 23 9.93 31.09 -9.65
CA THR A 23 8.61 31.76 -9.71
C THR A 23 7.43 30.85 -9.38
N SER A 24 7.67 29.60 -8.91
CA SER A 24 6.59 28.73 -8.46
C SER A 24 5.83 29.40 -7.31
N PRO A 25 4.49 29.50 -7.37
CA PRO A 25 3.71 30.09 -6.30
C PRO A 25 4.02 29.36 -5.00
N HIS A 26 4.16 30.10 -3.90
CA HIS A 26 4.40 29.55 -2.56
C HIS A 26 3.42 28.39 -2.30
N ASN A 27 3.90 27.16 -2.51
CA ASN A 27 3.10 25.97 -2.29
C ASN A 27 2.93 25.78 -0.79
N SER A 28 1.80 26.20 -0.28
CA SER A 28 1.47 25.97 1.13
C SER A 28 0.99 24.55 1.34
N TRP A 29 1.41 23.92 2.43
CA TRP A 29 0.86 22.65 2.89
C TRP A 29 -0.68 22.66 3.01
N THR A 30 -1.26 23.83 3.24
CA THR A 30 -2.71 24.05 3.31
C THR A 30 -3.41 23.79 1.97
N ASP A 31 -2.70 23.88 0.85
CA ASP A 31 -3.26 23.66 -0.48
C ASP A 31 -3.71 22.20 -0.69
N LEU A 32 -3.09 21.25 0.01
CA LEU A 32 -3.49 19.85 0.00
C LEU A 32 -4.92 19.62 0.54
N PHE A 33 -5.36 20.49 1.45
CA PHE A 33 -6.66 20.40 2.12
C PHE A 33 -7.76 21.23 1.48
N LYS A 34 -7.49 21.85 0.33
CA LYS A 34 -8.53 22.55 -0.44
C LYS A 34 -9.66 21.60 -0.84
N PRO A 35 -10.92 22.06 -0.95
CA PRO A 35 -12.07 21.22 -1.29
C PRO A 35 -11.86 20.35 -2.54
N ARG A 36 -11.03 20.81 -3.47
CA ARG A 36 -10.65 20.12 -4.70
C ARG A 36 -9.84 18.85 -4.43
N TYR A 37 -8.93 18.86 -3.45
CA TYR A 37 -7.98 17.80 -3.18
C TYR A 37 -8.32 16.97 -1.95
N ILE A 38 -9.22 17.44 -1.09
CA ILE A 38 -9.52 16.80 0.20
C ILE A 38 -9.92 15.32 0.09
N LYS A 39 -10.74 14.98 -0.90
CA LYS A 39 -11.15 13.58 -1.14
C LYS A 39 -9.97 12.71 -1.57
N ARG A 40 -9.04 13.27 -2.35
CA ARG A 40 -7.85 12.58 -2.88
C ARG A 40 -6.86 12.29 -1.74
N ILE A 41 -6.60 13.30 -0.89
CA ILE A 41 -5.67 13.16 0.23
C ILE A 41 -6.23 12.22 1.30
N ILE A 42 -7.52 12.27 1.61
CA ILE A 42 -8.18 11.37 2.56
C ILE A 42 -8.08 9.93 2.04
N LEU A 43 -8.41 9.68 0.77
CA LEU A 43 -8.34 8.33 0.20
C LEU A 43 -6.91 7.77 0.24
N ALA A 44 -5.93 8.52 -0.28
CA ALA A 44 -4.53 8.09 -0.31
C ALA A 44 -3.99 7.82 1.09
N THR A 45 -4.27 8.72 2.04
CA THR A 45 -3.82 8.59 3.44
C THR A 45 -4.48 7.41 4.14
N ALA A 46 -5.80 7.24 3.99
CA ALA A 46 -6.53 6.14 4.61
C ALA A 46 -6.05 4.77 4.07
N ILE A 47 -5.93 4.60 2.76
CA ILE A 47 -5.43 3.35 2.16
C ILE A 47 -4.00 3.07 2.64
N SER A 48 -3.11 4.07 2.63
CA SER A 48 -1.71 3.90 3.05
C SER A 48 -1.59 3.59 4.55
N THR A 49 -2.44 4.19 5.39
CA THR A 49 -2.45 3.93 6.84
C THR A 49 -2.96 2.51 7.14
N LEU A 50 -4.10 2.12 6.54
CA LEU A 50 -4.66 0.79 6.73
C LEU A 50 -3.74 -0.31 6.17
N GLN A 51 -3.13 -0.08 5.03
CA GLN A 51 -2.11 -0.96 4.45
C GLN A 51 -0.90 -1.09 5.37
N GLY A 52 -0.39 0.03 5.91
CA GLY A 52 0.70 0.04 6.89
C GLY A 52 0.33 -0.76 8.14
N MET A 53 -0.83 -0.50 8.73
CA MET A 53 -1.33 -1.24 9.90
C MET A 53 -1.42 -2.74 9.62
N GLN A 54 -1.92 -3.13 8.46
CA GLN A 54 -2.07 -4.52 8.04
C GLN A 54 -0.72 -5.22 7.83
N TYR A 55 0.21 -4.61 7.11
CA TYR A 55 1.52 -5.21 6.84
C TYR A 55 2.34 -5.34 8.12
N TYR A 56 2.43 -4.29 8.92
CA TYR A 56 3.19 -4.31 10.16
C TYR A 56 2.48 -5.06 11.28
N GLY A 57 1.14 -5.22 11.19
CA GLY A 57 0.37 -6.05 12.13
C GLY A 57 0.42 -7.54 11.82
N VAL A 58 0.40 -7.94 10.56
CA VAL A 58 0.34 -9.37 10.18
C VAL A 58 1.56 -9.76 9.36
N GLY A 59 1.90 -9.00 8.33
CA GLY A 59 2.99 -9.33 7.40
C GLY A 59 4.36 -9.42 8.07
N LEU A 60 4.67 -8.51 9.02
CA LEU A 60 5.91 -8.56 9.80
C LEU A 60 6.00 -9.82 10.67
N TYR A 61 4.86 -10.31 11.14
CA TYR A 61 4.78 -11.47 12.04
C TYR A 61 4.57 -12.80 11.32
N ILE A 62 4.70 -12.86 9.99
CA ILE A 62 4.61 -14.09 9.19
C ILE A 62 5.50 -15.22 9.74
N PRO A 63 6.75 -15.00 10.17
CA PRO A 63 7.55 -16.08 10.77
C PRO A 63 6.91 -16.68 12.04
N ILE A 64 6.30 -15.86 12.88
CA ILE A 64 5.59 -16.31 14.07
C ILE A 64 4.32 -17.06 13.67
N ILE A 65 3.53 -16.50 12.75
CA ILE A 65 2.33 -17.16 12.22
C ILE A 65 2.68 -18.51 11.59
N ALA A 66 3.80 -18.61 10.89
CA ALA A 66 4.29 -19.83 10.29
C ALA A 66 4.57 -20.95 11.31
N THR A 67 4.93 -20.61 12.57
CA THR A 67 5.10 -21.61 13.63
C THR A 67 3.77 -22.27 14.03
N TYR A 68 2.65 -21.57 13.87
CA TYR A 68 1.30 -22.12 14.14
C TYR A 68 0.73 -22.86 12.96
N LEU A 69 1.01 -22.43 11.73
CA LEU A 69 0.32 -22.86 10.52
C LEU A 69 1.12 -23.86 9.68
N ILE A 70 2.45 -23.77 9.69
CA ILE A 70 3.31 -24.48 8.75
C ILE A 70 4.15 -25.53 9.45
N SER A 71 5.01 -25.15 10.37
CA SER A 71 5.92 -26.11 11.04
C SER A 71 6.40 -25.55 12.37
N LYS A 72 6.72 -26.46 13.31
CA LYS A 72 7.43 -26.11 14.55
C LYS A 72 8.94 -26.18 14.39
N ASP A 73 9.43 -26.79 13.31
CA ASP A 73 10.84 -26.87 13.00
C ASP A 73 11.35 -25.55 12.38
N LYS A 74 12.53 -25.11 12.80
CA LYS A 74 13.13 -23.84 12.34
C LYS A 74 13.31 -23.79 10.82
N ILE A 75 13.75 -24.88 10.19
CA ILE A 75 13.95 -24.94 8.74
C ILE A 75 12.62 -24.85 8.02
N GLY A 76 11.59 -25.56 8.48
CA GLY A 76 10.24 -25.50 7.93
C GLY A 76 9.62 -24.13 8.02
N VAL A 77 9.80 -23.40 9.15
CA VAL A 77 9.36 -22.00 9.32
C VAL A 77 10.06 -21.07 8.34
N LEU A 78 11.39 -21.21 8.19
CA LEU A 78 12.17 -20.36 7.27
C LEU A 78 11.75 -20.60 5.81
N LEU A 79 11.62 -21.85 5.39
CA LEU A 79 11.19 -22.18 4.03
C LEU A 79 9.76 -21.72 3.76
N GLY A 80 8.84 -21.95 4.68
CA GLY A 80 7.46 -21.48 4.56
C GLY A 80 7.38 -19.96 4.48
N THR A 81 8.14 -19.25 5.31
CA THR A 81 8.23 -17.79 5.26
C THR A 81 8.81 -17.30 3.93
N ALA A 82 9.82 -17.98 3.40
CA ALA A 82 10.41 -17.64 2.10
C ALA A 82 9.41 -17.80 0.96
N ILE A 83 8.67 -18.91 0.92
CA ILE A 83 7.61 -19.16 -0.08
C ILE A 83 6.52 -18.08 -0.01
N VAL A 84 6.08 -17.72 1.18
CA VAL A 84 5.09 -16.66 1.38
C VAL A 84 5.60 -15.31 0.88
N ASN A 85 6.87 -14.98 1.13
CA ASN A 85 7.45 -13.73 0.62
C ASN A 85 7.60 -13.71 -0.90
N ILE A 86 7.89 -14.85 -1.55
CA ILE A 86 7.88 -14.97 -3.01
C ILE A 86 6.48 -14.63 -3.56
N ALA A 87 5.41 -15.10 -2.93
CA ALA A 87 4.05 -14.73 -3.33
C ALA A 87 3.82 -13.21 -3.22
N GLY A 88 4.37 -12.56 -2.20
CA GLY A 88 4.34 -11.09 -2.06
C GLY A 88 5.07 -10.36 -3.20
N ILE A 89 6.25 -10.84 -3.60
CA ILE A 89 7.02 -10.28 -4.73
C ILE A 89 6.21 -10.41 -6.03
N LEU A 90 5.64 -11.60 -6.29
CA LEU A 90 4.80 -11.83 -7.46
C LEU A 90 3.55 -10.93 -7.44
N GLY A 91 2.94 -10.76 -6.28
CA GLY A 91 1.82 -9.83 -6.09
C GLY A 91 2.19 -8.40 -6.45
N ALA A 92 3.31 -7.89 -5.94
CA ALA A 92 3.79 -6.55 -6.24
C ALA A 92 4.08 -6.35 -7.73
N TYR A 93 4.75 -7.32 -8.36
CA TYR A 93 5.04 -7.28 -9.80
C TYR A 93 3.77 -7.26 -10.65
N LEU A 94 2.84 -8.18 -10.39
CA LEU A 94 1.57 -8.23 -11.12
C LEU A 94 0.70 -7.00 -10.83
N GLY A 95 0.69 -6.52 -9.59
CA GLY A 95 0.01 -5.29 -9.20
C GLY A 95 0.50 -4.08 -9.98
N ALA A 96 1.81 -3.92 -10.14
CA ALA A 96 2.41 -2.84 -10.93
C ALA A 96 1.98 -2.91 -12.40
N GLN A 97 2.01 -4.10 -13.02
CA GLN A 97 1.58 -4.30 -14.41
C GLN A 97 0.08 -4.05 -14.62
N LEU A 98 -0.74 -4.48 -13.66
CA LEU A 98 -2.20 -4.36 -13.74
C LEU A 98 -2.71 -2.95 -13.41
N THR A 99 -1.91 -2.10 -12.76
CA THR A 99 -2.30 -0.75 -12.38
C THR A 99 -2.79 0.07 -13.58
N TYR A 100 -2.09 0.00 -14.71
CA TYR A 100 -2.48 0.73 -15.92
C TYR A 100 -3.73 0.17 -16.61
N LYS A 101 -4.03 -1.13 -16.43
CA LYS A 101 -5.19 -1.79 -17.08
C LYS A 101 -6.45 -1.71 -16.23
N LEU A 102 -6.33 -1.96 -14.93
CA LEU A 102 -7.47 -2.04 -14.01
C LEU A 102 -7.73 -0.73 -13.25
N GLY A 103 -6.74 0.13 -13.16
CA GLY A 103 -6.77 1.33 -12.33
C GLY A 103 -6.43 1.04 -10.87
N THR A 104 -6.02 2.09 -10.15
CA THR A 104 -5.59 2.01 -8.75
C THR A 104 -6.71 1.59 -7.82
N ARG A 105 -7.92 2.11 -8.03
CA ARG A 105 -9.09 1.85 -7.19
C ARG A 105 -9.52 0.39 -7.21
N LYS A 106 -9.73 -0.18 -8.41
CA LYS A 106 -10.16 -1.59 -8.54
C LYS A 106 -9.12 -2.53 -7.96
N LEU A 107 -7.84 -2.26 -8.23
CA LEU A 107 -6.75 -3.10 -7.76
C LEU A 107 -6.61 -3.05 -6.22
N THR A 108 -6.79 -1.89 -5.62
CA THR A 108 -6.87 -1.75 -4.15
C THR A 108 -8.02 -2.57 -3.56
N MET A 109 -9.21 -2.51 -4.17
CA MET A 109 -10.37 -3.30 -3.73
C MET A 109 -10.12 -4.80 -3.82
N ILE A 110 -9.59 -5.28 -4.95
CA ILE A 110 -9.24 -6.69 -5.16
C ILE A 110 -8.21 -7.12 -4.09
N GLY A 111 -7.16 -6.33 -3.89
CA GLY A 111 -6.12 -6.63 -2.91
C GLY A 111 -6.68 -6.74 -1.48
N PHE A 112 -7.44 -5.76 -1.02
CA PHE A 112 -8.08 -5.82 0.31
C PHE A 112 -9.06 -7.00 0.43
N THR A 113 -9.80 -7.34 -0.63
CA THR A 113 -10.72 -8.48 -0.63
C THR A 113 -9.96 -9.81 -0.49
N LEU A 114 -8.87 -10.00 -1.24
CA LEU A 114 -8.02 -11.19 -1.13
C LEU A 114 -7.44 -11.34 0.28
N VAL A 115 -6.99 -10.24 0.85
CA VAL A 115 -6.47 -10.21 2.22
C VAL A 115 -7.56 -10.54 3.25
N LEU A 116 -8.73 -9.92 3.13
CA LEU A 116 -9.87 -10.18 4.01
C LEU A 116 -10.24 -11.66 3.99
N LEU A 117 -10.42 -12.22 2.79
CA LEU A 117 -10.74 -13.65 2.63
C LEU A 117 -9.67 -14.54 3.24
N SER A 118 -8.40 -14.26 2.97
CA SER A 118 -7.29 -15.02 3.54
C SER A 118 -7.31 -14.99 5.08
N MET A 119 -7.43 -13.81 5.68
CA MET A 119 -7.43 -13.66 7.15
C MET A 119 -8.63 -14.34 7.79
N VAL A 120 -9.81 -14.23 7.21
CA VAL A 120 -11.03 -14.90 7.71
C VAL A 120 -10.91 -16.42 7.58
N CYS A 121 -10.44 -16.92 6.41
CA CYS A 121 -10.25 -18.34 6.22
C CYS A 121 -9.20 -18.93 7.19
N VAL A 122 -8.07 -18.26 7.38
CA VAL A 122 -7.08 -18.68 8.37
C VAL A 122 -7.69 -18.63 9.77
N GLY A 123 -8.34 -17.52 10.14
CA GLY A 123 -8.94 -17.38 11.47
C GLY A 123 -9.96 -18.47 11.81
N LEU A 124 -10.79 -18.89 10.85
CA LEU A 124 -11.85 -19.86 11.09
C LEU A 124 -11.39 -21.32 10.97
N PHE A 125 -10.49 -21.61 10.04
CA PHE A 125 -10.28 -22.98 9.58
C PHE A 125 -8.84 -23.52 9.73
N TYR A 126 -7.85 -22.75 10.20
CA TYR A 126 -6.45 -23.17 10.15
C TYR A 126 -6.17 -24.48 10.88
N HIS A 127 -6.93 -24.81 11.92
CA HIS A 127 -6.80 -26.09 12.64
C HIS A 127 -7.24 -27.31 11.81
N HIS A 128 -8.14 -27.11 10.84
CA HIS A 128 -8.71 -28.17 10.00
C HIS A 128 -8.05 -28.25 8.63
N LEU A 129 -7.24 -27.25 8.27
CA LEU A 129 -6.61 -27.20 6.95
C LEU A 129 -5.23 -27.85 6.97
N PRO A 130 -4.86 -28.55 5.88
CA PRO A 130 -3.52 -29.09 5.75
C PRO A 130 -2.50 -27.93 5.64
N MET A 131 -1.26 -28.20 6.05
CA MET A 131 -0.14 -27.25 6.03
C MET A 131 -0.01 -26.49 4.69
N LEU A 132 -0.14 -27.21 3.57
CA LEU A 132 -0.01 -26.63 2.23
C LEU A 132 -1.07 -25.53 1.98
N LEU A 133 -2.31 -25.78 2.40
CA LEU A 133 -3.41 -24.81 2.22
C LEU A 133 -3.26 -23.62 3.16
N ASN A 134 -2.81 -23.84 4.38
CA ASN A 134 -2.46 -22.74 5.30
C ASN A 134 -1.35 -21.85 4.74
N THR A 135 -0.29 -22.46 4.19
CA THR A 135 0.81 -21.73 3.54
C THR A 135 0.29 -20.94 2.34
N PHE A 136 -0.58 -21.53 1.52
CA PHE A 136 -1.20 -20.86 0.39
C PHE A 136 -2.05 -19.66 0.83
N LEU A 137 -2.84 -19.77 1.88
CA LEU A 137 -3.68 -18.68 2.39
C LEU A 137 -2.83 -17.51 2.90
N ILE A 138 -1.74 -17.75 3.63
CA ILE A 138 -0.83 -16.68 4.05
C ILE A 138 -0.07 -16.11 2.85
N GLY A 139 0.29 -16.93 1.86
CA GLY A 139 0.82 -16.46 0.58
C GLY A 139 -0.17 -15.55 -0.16
N LEU A 140 -1.45 -15.92 -0.18
CA LEU A 140 -2.54 -15.14 -0.77
C LEU A 140 -2.75 -13.80 -0.04
N PHE A 141 -2.62 -13.80 1.30
CA PHE A 141 -2.61 -12.57 2.09
C PHE A 141 -1.52 -11.62 1.59
N LEU A 142 -0.27 -12.08 1.51
CA LEU A 142 0.85 -11.22 1.14
C LEU A 142 0.82 -10.82 -0.34
N PHE A 143 0.36 -11.72 -1.21
CA PHE A 143 0.12 -11.46 -2.62
C PHE A 143 -0.92 -10.35 -2.82
N GLY A 144 -2.09 -10.48 -2.19
CA GLY A 144 -3.16 -9.48 -2.28
C GLY A 144 -2.77 -8.14 -1.68
N HIS A 145 -2.06 -8.18 -0.53
CA HIS A 145 -1.53 -6.98 0.10
C HIS A 145 -0.54 -6.23 -0.80
N SER A 146 0.48 -6.92 -1.30
CA SER A 146 1.55 -6.31 -2.10
C SER A 146 1.08 -5.87 -3.48
N GLY A 147 0.19 -6.63 -4.13
CA GLY A 147 -0.36 -6.30 -5.44
C GLY A 147 -1.44 -5.22 -5.42
N GLY A 148 -2.14 -5.09 -4.30
CA GLY A 148 -3.23 -4.13 -4.11
C GLY A 148 -2.80 -2.92 -3.25
N PRO A 149 -3.29 -2.82 -2.00
CA PRO A 149 -3.13 -1.62 -1.18
C PRO A 149 -1.68 -1.24 -0.91
N GLY A 150 -0.75 -2.20 -0.85
CA GLY A 150 0.66 -1.96 -0.57
C GLY A 150 1.35 -1.06 -1.61
N THR A 151 1.03 -1.25 -2.87
CA THR A 151 1.55 -0.42 -3.99
C THR A 151 0.61 0.75 -4.30
N GLN A 152 -0.71 0.53 -4.27
CA GLN A 152 -1.68 1.50 -4.76
C GLN A 152 -1.84 2.72 -3.85
N GLY A 153 -1.69 2.60 -2.54
CA GLY A 153 -1.76 3.73 -1.62
C GLY A 153 -0.75 4.83 -2.00
N LYS A 154 0.48 4.46 -2.26
CA LYS A 154 1.56 5.37 -2.71
C LYS A 154 1.30 5.92 -4.11
N THR A 155 0.86 5.06 -5.03
CA THR A 155 0.53 5.43 -6.40
C THR A 155 -0.61 6.45 -6.44
N ILE A 156 -1.66 6.29 -5.63
CA ILE A 156 -2.75 7.27 -5.51
C ILE A 156 -2.20 8.59 -4.97
N GLY A 157 -1.35 8.57 -3.93
CA GLY A 157 -0.71 9.76 -3.39
C GLY A 157 0.12 10.51 -4.43
N ALA A 158 0.90 9.80 -5.25
CA ALA A 158 1.74 10.39 -6.27
C ALA A 158 0.97 10.91 -7.50
N LEU A 159 -0.04 10.15 -7.98
CA LEU A 159 -0.75 10.44 -9.23
C LEU A 159 -2.01 11.32 -9.05
N SER A 160 -2.43 11.61 -7.83
CA SER A 160 -3.67 12.38 -7.60
C SER A 160 -3.46 13.88 -7.48
N PHE A 161 -2.21 14.34 -7.53
CA PHE A 161 -1.86 15.75 -7.32
C PHE A 161 -1.04 16.31 -8.48
N PRO A 162 -1.20 17.60 -8.81
CA PRO A 162 -0.38 18.27 -9.81
C PRO A 162 1.10 18.27 -9.40
N THR A 163 2.00 18.44 -10.37
CA THR A 163 3.44 18.29 -10.20
C THR A 163 3.99 19.09 -9.02
N HIS A 164 3.54 20.33 -8.86
CA HIS A 164 3.99 21.22 -7.79
C HIS A 164 3.55 20.83 -6.36
N LEU A 165 2.47 20.03 -6.19
CA LEU A 165 1.99 19.52 -4.88
C LEU A 165 2.34 18.06 -4.64
N ARG A 166 2.83 17.34 -5.64
CA ARG A 166 3.01 15.89 -5.61
C ARG A 166 3.95 15.41 -4.51
N SER A 167 5.09 16.08 -4.34
CA SER A 167 6.07 15.73 -3.30
C SER A 167 5.52 15.96 -1.90
N GLN A 168 4.82 17.08 -1.68
CA GLN A 168 4.18 17.38 -0.40
C GLN A 168 3.06 16.38 -0.08
N ALA A 169 2.20 16.06 -1.06
CA ALA A 169 1.13 15.09 -0.90
C ALA A 169 1.68 13.70 -0.56
N THR A 170 2.69 13.23 -1.29
CA THR A 170 3.32 11.93 -1.04
C THR A 170 4.00 11.89 0.32
N GLY A 171 4.72 12.95 0.70
CA GLY A 171 5.35 13.08 2.01
C GLY A 171 4.34 13.05 3.14
N PHE A 172 3.21 13.77 3.02
CA PHE A 172 2.12 13.77 3.99
C PHE A 172 1.50 12.37 4.12
N VAL A 173 1.14 11.74 3.02
CA VAL A 173 0.54 10.38 2.99
C VAL A 173 1.46 9.37 3.67
N GLU A 174 2.76 9.38 3.34
CA GLU A 174 3.72 8.47 3.97
C GLU A 174 3.92 8.76 5.46
N SER A 175 4.00 10.03 5.86
CA SER A 175 4.15 10.40 7.27
C SER A 175 2.97 9.92 8.11
N VAL A 176 1.75 10.14 7.65
CA VAL A 176 0.54 9.67 8.36
C VAL A 176 0.43 8.15 8.33
N SER A 177 0.84 7.48 7.24
CA SER A 177 0.80 6.01 7.15
C SER A 177 1.68 5.33 8.20
N ARG A 178 2.73 5.99 8.70
CA ARG A 178 3.59 5.47 9.78
C ARG A 178 2.84 5.27 11.09
N THR A 179 1.79 6.05 11.35
CA THR A 179 0.94 5.83 12.54
C THR A 179 0.25 4.47 12.47
N GLY A 180 -0.27 4.10 11.30
CA GLY A 180 -0.84 2.76 11.08
C GLY A 180 0.19 1.64 11.27
N SER A 181 1.41 1.84 10.77
CA SER A 181 2.51 0.88 10.94
C SER A 181 2.87 0.67 12.42
N ILE A 182 2.96 1.76 13.19
CA ILE A 182 3.24 1.72 14.63
C ILE A 182 2.12 0.96 15.34
N ILE A 183 0.85 1.34 15.11
CA ILE A 183 -0.30 0.67 15.72
C ILE A 183 -0.28 -0.83 15.37
N GLY A 184 -0.10 -1.20 14.10
CA GLY A 184 -0.07 -2.59 13.67
C GLY A 184 1.01 -3.40 14.38
N THR A 185 2.23 -2.87 14.49
CA THR A 185 3.35 -3.54 15.13
C THR A 185 3.07 -3.87 16.61
N PHE A 186 2.44 -2.97 17.34
CA PHE A 186 2.16 -3.19 18.77
C PHE A 186 0.88 -3.99 19.00
N VAL A 187 -0.15 -3.79 18.18
CA VAL A 187 -1.47 -4.40 18.38
C VAL A 187 -1.43 -5.91 18.16
N PHE A 188 -0.69 -6.40 17.16
CA PHE A 188 -0.66 -7.83 16.83
C PHE A 188 -0.19 -8.70 18.01
N PRO A 189 1.00 -8.50 18.60
CA PRO A 189 1.46 -9.37 19.68
C PRO A 189 0.59 -9.28 20.94
N ILE A 190 0.02 -8.09 21.23
CA ILE A 190 -0.87 -7.91 22.38
C ILE A 190 -2.14 -8.74 22.21
N ILE A 191 -2.79 -8.66 21.04
CA ILE A 191 -4.01 -9.43 20.78
C ILE A 191 -3.67 -10.92 20.69
N LEU A 192 -2.56 -11.29 20.03
CA LEU A 192 -2.14 -12.69 19.91
C LEU A 192 -1.95 -13.34 21.29
N ALA A 193 -1.33 -12.63 22.23
CA ALA A 193 -1.11 -13.11 23.60
C ALA A 193 -2.42 -13.21 24.40
N ALA A 194 -3.38 -12.30 24.14
CA ALA A 194 -4.64 -12.25 24.89
C ALA A 194 -5.67 -13.29 24.40
N VAL A 195 -5.81 -13.49 23.09
CA VAL A 195 -6.94 -14.24 22.52
C VAL A 195 -6.55 -15.34 21.53
N GLY A 196 -5.25 -15.55 21.30
CA GLY A 196 -4.72 -16.57 20.38
C GLY A 196 -4.87 -16.18 18.88
N LEU A 197 -4.30 -17.05 18.02
CA LEU A 197 -4.16 -16.75 16.58
C LEU A 197 -5.52 -16.61 15.87
N THR A 198 -6.48 -17.51 16.13
CA THR A 198 -7.83 -17.48 15.55
C THR A 198 -8.46 -16.10 15.69
N ASN A 199 -8.63 -15.66 16.93
CA ASN A 199 -9.32 -14.40 17.22
C ASN A 199 -8.49 -13.19 16.75
N THR A 200 -7.16 -13.27 16.80
CA THR A 200 -6.28 -12.22 16.28
C THR A 200 -6.50 -11.99 14.79
N MET A 201 -6.55 -13.06 13.99
CA MET A 201 -6.81 -12.95 12.55
C MET A 201 -8.20 -12.38 12.26
N LEU A 202 -9.22 -12.79 13.01
CA LEU A 202 -10.59 -12.29 12.86
C LEU A 202 -10.72 -10.82 13.28
N ILE A 203 -10.11 -10.42 14.38
CA ILE A 203 -10.14 -9.02 14.84
C ILE A 203 -9.41 -8.12 13.84
N LEU A 204 -8.22 -8.52 13.40
CA LEU A 204 -7.45 -7.72 12.46
C LEU A 204 -8.03 -7.72 11.03
N SER A 205 -8.94 -8.63 10.71
CA SER A 205 -9.67 -8.62 9.42
C SER A 205 -10.58 -7.40 9.24
N ILE A 206 -10.85 -6.65 10.33
CA ILE A 206 -11.55 -5.37 10.27
C ILE A 206 -10.77 -4.33 9.46
N VAL A 207 -9.44 -4.41 9.44
CA VAL A 207 -8.57 -3.45 8.73
C VAL A 207 -8.79 -3.49 7.22
N PRO A 208 -8.67 -4.64 6.52
CA PRO A 208 -8.97 -4.71 5.09
C PRO A 208 -10.45 -4.45 4.80
N LEU A 209 -11.37 -4.79 5.70
CA LEU A 209 -12.79 -4.46 5.54
C LEU A 209 -13.00 -2.94 5.50
N LEU A 210 -12.40 -2.19 6.43
CA LEU A 210 -12.43 -0.73 6.41
C LEU A 210 -11.79 -0.17 5.14
N GLY A 211 -10.70 -0.77 4.66
CA GLY A 211 -10.05 -0.41 3.39
C GLY A 211 -11.00 -0.55 2.19
N ILE A 212 -11.77 -1.63 2.12
CA ILE A 212 -12.80 -1.83 1.09
C ILE A 212 -13.88 -0.76 1.20
N ILE A 213 -14.43 -0.54 2.38
CA ILE A 213 -15.50 0.44 2.62
C ILE A 213 -15.08 1.84 2.18
N ILE A 214 -13.89 2.29 2.58
CA ILE A 214 -13.36 3.61 2.21
C ILE A 214 -13.14 3.70 0.70
N THR A 215 -12.55 2.67 0.08
CA THR A 215 -12.27 2.66 -1.36
C THR A 215 -13.56 2.64 -2.20
N VAL A 216 -14.63 2.00 -1.70
CA VAL A 216 -15.96 2.02 -2.34
C VAL A 216 -16.62 3.37 -2.19
N SER A 217 -16.55 3.98 -0.99
CA SER A 217 -17.22 5.24 -0.66
C SER A 217 -16.60 6.42 -1.42
N ILE A 218 -15.27 6.47 -1.55
CA ILE A 218 -14.57 7.55 -2.25
C ILE A 218 -14.26 7.10 -3.68
N LYS A 219 -15.11 7.52 -4.62
CA LYS A 219 -15.02 7.16 -6.04
C LYS A 219 -13.97 8.03 -6.76
N TRP A 220 -12.69 7.81 -6.47
CA TRP A 220 -11.57 8.48 -7.15
C TRP A 220 -10.66 7.46 -7.83
N GLU A 221 -10.28 7.75 -9.08
CA GLU A 221 -9.28 6.97 -9.84
C GLU A 221 -8.16 7.90 -10.25
N ALA A 222 -6.92 7.51 -9.94
CA ALA A 222 -5.74 8.33 -10.20
C ALA A 222 -5.15 8.10 -11.59
N VAL A 223 -5.30 6.89 -12.14
CA VAL A 223 -4.74 6.53 -13.45
C VAL A 223 -5.61 7.07 -14.58
N GLY A 224 -4.97 7.65 -15.61
CA GLY A 224 -5.63 8.13 -16.83
C GLY A 224 -6.28 9.50 -16.72
N LYS A 225 -6.04 10.26 -15.63
CA LYS A 225 -6.50 11.65 -15.51
C LYS A 225 -5.37 12.65 -15.75
N HIS A 226 -5.63 13.61 -16.63
CA HIS A 226 -4.76 14.78 -16.81
C HIS A 226 -5.05 15.78 -15.69
N ILE A 227 -4.28 15.73 -14.62
CA ILE A 227 -4.51 16.53 -13.40
C ILE A 227 -4.02 17.97 -13.55
N GLU A 228 -3.14 18.23 -14.53
CA GLU A 228 -2.55 19.55 -14.77
C GLU A 228 -3.50 20.54 -15.49
N VAL A 229 -4.59 20.06 -16.06
CA VAL A 229 -5.54 20.87 -16.88
C VAL A 229 -6.84 21.19 -16.11
N GLU A 230 -7.01 20.69 -14.91
CA GLU A 230 -8.14 21.00 -14.03
C GLU A 230 -7.70 21.99 -12.94
#